data_9dd2940cfa2c8ce6b50eace5677e57e4
#
_entry.id   9dd2940cfa2c8ce6b50eace5677e57e4
#
_cell.length_a   1.000
_cell.length_b   1.000
_cell.length_c   1.000
_cell.angle_alpha   90.00
_cell.angle_beta   90.00
_cell.angle_gamma   90.00
#
_symmetry.space_group_name_H-M   'P 1'
#
loop_
_entity.id
_entity.type
_entity.pdbx_description
1 polymer ?
#
loop_
_entity_poly.entity_id
_entity_poly.type
_entity_poly.pdbx_seq_one_letter_code
_entity_poly.pdbx_strand_id
1 'polypeptide(L)'
;NGILYMQVLQRDTKVSGKGSDDNRSYLLALEPKTGKQLWKTYRPAKARSESLEAFSTPIPYSHDGRDEIVIVGGDCLTGHDPKTGSELWRWGTWNPSRITHWRLVPSPVAGNGVILACGPKRAPVFAIKAGAKGDVSSESKSVAWNSEGSRDGVTSDVSTPLFYRDNFYVLYGEGRDKM
;
A
#
# COMPACT_ATOMS: atom_id res chain seq x y z
N ASN A 1 6.55 4.08 -20.35
CA ASN A 1 7.30 2.97 -20.94
C ASN A 1 6.44 1.78 -21.42
N GLY A 2 5.10 1.87 -21.36
CA GLY A 2 4.23 0.84 -21.95
C GLY A 2 4.24 -0.51 -21.21
N ILE A 3 4.37 -0.53 -19.90
CA ILE A 3 4.22 -1.73 -19.07
C ILE A 3 2.97 -1.59 -18.22
N LEU A 4 2.15 -2.63 -18.15
CA LEU A 4 1.01 -2.72 -17.25
C LEU A 4 1.43 -3.44 -15.96
N TYR A 5 1.28 -2.76 -14.83
CA TYR A 5 1.54 -3.34 -13.51
C TYR A 5 0.21 -3.68 -12.82
N MET A 6 0.15 -4.88 -12.26
CA MET A 6 -1.02 -5.37 -11.53
C MET A 6 -0.58 -5.93 -10.18
N GLN A 7 -1.22 -5.49 -9.10
CA GLN A 7 -1.12 -6.19 -7.82
C GLN A 7 -2.29 -7.17 -7.68
N VAL A 8 -2.00 -8.33 -7.14
CA VAL A 8 -2.99 -9.33 -6.76
C VAL A 8 -2.75 -9.67 -5.30
N LEU A 9 -3.57 -9.08 -4.43
CA LEU A 9 -3.49 -9.24 -2.98
C LEU A 9 -4.64 -10.13 -2.53
N GLN A 10 -4.30 -11.30 -2.00
CA GLN A 10 -5.23 -12.40 -1.82
C GLN A 10 -5.27 -12.85 -0.36
N ARG A 11 -6.46 -13.23 0.06
CA ARG A 11 -6.70 -13.88 1.34
C ARG A 11 -6.00 -15.25 1.39
N ASP A 12 -5.38 -15.58 2.51
CA ASP A 12 -4.67 -16.84 2.77
C ASP A 12 -5.58 -17.97 3.26
N THR A 13 -6.89 -17.70 3.42
CA THR A 13 -7.86 -18.67 3.93
C THR A 13 -9.01 -18.87 2.95
N LYS A 14 -9.57 -20.08 2.92
CA LYS A 14 -10.78 -20.38 2.15
C LYS A 14 -11.96 -19.55 2.63
N VAL A 15 -12.71 -19.02 1.67
CA VAL A 15 -13.96 -18.29 1.93
C VAL A 15 -15.11 -19.04 1.33
N SER A 16 -16.10 -19.42 2.15
CA SER A 16 -17.31 -20.14 1.69
C SER A 16 -17.00 -21.39 0.87
N GLY A 17 -15.99 -22.16 1.25
CA GLY A 17 -15.56 -23.39 0.56
C GLY A 17 -14.90 -23.18 -0.80
N LYS A 18 -14.67 -21.93 -1.22
CA LYS A 18 -13.97 -21.59 -2.47
C LYS A 18 -12.58 -21.03 -2.17
N GLY A 19 -11.66 -21.24 -3.09
CA GLY A 19 -10.29 -20.74 -2.97
C GLY A 19 -9.30 -21.84 -2.54
N SER A 20 -8.07 -21.46 -2.34
CA SER A 20 -6.96 -22.32 -1.98
C SER A 20 -6.26 -21.77 -0.74
N ASP A 21 -5.73 -22.64 0.09
CA ASP A 21 -4.90 -22.26 1.24
C ASP A 21 -3.50 -21.75 0.81
N ASP A 22 -3.15 -21.87 -0.48
CA ASP A 22 -1.89 -21.39 -1.08
C ASP A 22 -2.13 -20.11 -1.94
N ASN A 23 -2.96 -19.21 -1.49
CA ASN A 23 -3.21 -17.92 -2.13
C ASN A 23 -2.09 -16.92 -1.81
N ARG A 24 -1.00 -16.99 -2.57
CA ARG A 24 0.12 -16.06 -2.41
C ARG A 24 -0.13 -14.75 -3.17
N SER A 25 -0.08 -13.64 -2.46
CA SER A 25 -0.12 -12.30 -3.07
C SER A 25 1.10 -12.05 -3.94
N TYR A 26 0.92 -11.33 -5.04
CA TYR A 26 2.00 -11.04 -5.99
C TYR A 26 1.81 -9.71 -6.72
N LEU A 27 2.91 -9.24 -7.30
CA LEU A 27 2.97 -8.18 -8.27
C LEU A 27 3.30 -8.78 -9.64
N LEU A 28 2.67 -8.27 -10.70
CA LEU A 28 2.77 -8.76 -12.06
C LEU A 28 3.02 -7.61 -13.01
N ALA A 29 3.95 -7.78 -13.95
CA ALA A 29 4.13 -6.88 -15.08
C ALA A 29 3.79 -7.58 -16.39
N LEU A 30 3.02 -6.89 -17.21
CA LEU A 30 2.54 -7.39 -18.49
C LEU A 30 2.91 -6.41 -19.63
N GLU A 31 3.16 -6.97 -20.78
CA GLU A 31 3.19 -6.22 -22.02
C GLU A 31 1.73 -5.90 -22.42
N PRO A 32 1.33 -4.61 -22.52
CA PRO A 32 -0.08 -4.23 -22.59
C PRO A 32 -0.78 -4.66 -23.87
N LYS A 33 -0.04 -4.80 -24.98
CA LYS A 33 -0.63 -5.14 -26.28
C LYS A 33 -0.97 -6.63 -26.42
N THR A 34 -0.19 -7.49 -25.78
CA THR A 34 -0.30 -8.95 -25.93
C THR A 34 -0.74 -9.67 -24.68
N GLY A 35 -0.69 -8.98 -23.52
CA GLY A 35 -0.89 -9.60 -22.21
C GLY A 35 0.27 -10.53 -21.77
N LYS A 36 1.37 -10.55 -22.52
CA LYS A 36 2.53 -11.39 -22.18
C LYS A 36 3.10 -10.97 -20.82
N GLN A 37 3.26 -11.95 -19.94
CA GLN A 37 3.93 -11.75 -18.66
C GLN A 37 5.42 -11.44 -18.88
N LEU A 38 5.84 -10.28 -18.35
CA LEU A 38 7.24 -9.87 -18.34
C LEU A 38 7.95 -10.42 -17.09
N TRP A 39 7.32 -10.25 -15.92
CA TRP A 39 7.77 -10.83 -14.67
C TRP A 39 6.61 -10.97 -13.69
N LYS A 40 6.80 -11.81 -12.67
CA LYS A 40 5.91 -12.00 -11.53
C LYS A 40 6.74 -12.15 -10.26
N THR A 41 6.41 -11.35 -9.24
CA THR A 41 7.10 -11.39 -7.94
C THR A 41 6.09 -11.60 -6.83
N TYR A 42 6.31 -12.62 -6.00
CA TYR A 42 5.51 -12.84 -4.81
C TYR A 42 5.78 -11.75 -3.76
N ARG A 43 4.72 -11.31 -3.09
CA ARG A 43 4.76 -10.26 -2.08
C ARG A 43 4.28 -10.81 -0.74
N PRO A 44 5.17 -11.42 0.05
CA PRO A 44 4.82 -11.94 1.36
C PRO A 44 4.42 -10.79 2.30
N ALA A 45 3.48 -11.06 3.21
CA ALA A 45 3.04 -10.13 4.24
C ALA A 45 2.78 -10.88 5.54
N LYS A 46 2.82 -10.14 6.66
CA LYS A 46 2.50 -10.69 7.99
C LYS A 46 1.00 -10.62 8.31
N ALA A 47 0.22 -9.97 7.48
CA ALA A 47 -1.24 -9.89 7.59
C ALA A 47 -1.89 -11.27 7.56
N ARG A 48 -3.14 -11.33 7.99
CA ARG A 48 -3.94 -12.56 8.03
C ARG A 48 -5.33 -12.31 7.48
N SER A 49 -5.90 -13.34 6.85
CA SER A 49 -7.29 -13.33 6.38
C SER A 49 -7.59 -12.10 5.49
N GLU A 50 -8.64 -11.34 5.77
CA GLU A 50 -9.03 -10.16 4.99
C GLU A 50 -7.97 -9.05 4.95
N SER A 51 -7.13 -8.94 5.99
CA SER A 51 -6.07 -7.93 6.02
C SER A 51 -4.96 -8.18 4.99
N LEU A 52 -4.89 -9.35 4.37
CA LEU A 52 -4.05 -9.62 3.19
C LEU A 52 -4.60 -8.97 1.92
N GLU A 53 -5.90 -8.76 1.83
CA GLU A 53 -6.56 -8.14 0.68
C GLU A 53 -6.39 -6.63 0.70
N ALA A 54 -6.37 -6.03 -0.49
CA ALA A 54 -6.52 -4.58 -0.66
C ALA A 54 -7.21 -4.29 -2.00
N PHE A 55 -7.90 -3.16 -2.04
CA PHE A 55 -8.53 -2.62 -3.25
C PHE A 55 -7.75 -1.45 -3.84
N SER A 56 -6.57 -1.22 -3.32
CA SER A 56 -5.65 -0.17 -3.75
C SER A 56 -5.08 -0.44 -5.14
N THR A 57 -4.63 0.61 -5.80
CA THR A 57 -3.94 0.55 -7.10
C THR A 57 -2.46 0.82 -6.88
N PRO A 58 -1.53 0.06 -7.51
CA PRO A 58 -0.12 0.41 -7.53
C PRO A 58 0.10 1.78 -8.18
N ILE A 59 1.05 2.55 -7.66
CA ILE A 59 1.44 3.82 -8.28
C ILE A 59 2.89 3.81 -8.72
N PRO A 60 3.24 4.41 -9.87
CA PRO A 60 4.62 4.73 -10.20
C PRO A 60 5.07 5.92 -9.37
N TYR A 61 6.31 5.89 -8.89
CA TYR A 61 6.93 7.00 -8.20
C TYR A 61 8.41 7.09 -8.53
N SER A 62 8.91 8.29 -8.79
CA SER A 62 10.33 8.56 -9.01
C SER A 62 10.84 9.53 -7.97
N HIS A 63 11.96 9.21 -7.33
CA HIS A 63 12.61 10.05 -6.35
C HIS A 63 14.13 9.87 -6.43
N ASP A 64 14.86 10.98 -6.49
CA ASP A 64 16.33 11.01 -6.59
C ASP A 64 16.90 10.08 -7.68
N GLY A 65 16.24 10.05 -8.85
CA GLY A 65 16.65 9.23 -9.99
C GLY A 65 16.34 7.74 -9.86
N ARG A 66 15.62 7.30 -8.83
CA ARG A 66 15.15 5.93 -8.66
C ARG A 66 13.66 5.84 -8.96
N ASP A 67 13.31 4.99 -9.92
CA ASP A 67 11.93 4.65 -10.24
C ASP A 67 11.46 3.46 -9.40
N GLU A 68 10.23 3.53 -8.93
CA GLU A 68 9.60 2.50 -8.11
C GLU A 68 8.14 2.28 -8.51
N ILE A 69 7.64 1.07 -8.29
CA ILE A 69 6.20 0.78 -8.18
C ILE A 69 5.88 0.63 -6.70
N VAL A 70 5.03 1.50 -6.19
CA VAL A 70 4.63 1.53 -4.78
C VAL A 70 3.29 0.83 -4.61
N ILE A 71 3.21 -0.06 -3.62
CA ILE A 71 2.04 -0.88 -3.31
C ILE A 71 1.71 -0.77 -1.83
N VAL A 72 0.43 -0.65 -1.52
CA VAL A 72 -0.09 -0.71 -0.15
C VAL A 72 -1.11 -1.83 -0.01
N GLY A 73 -1.02 -2.59 1.06
CA GLY A 73 -1.93 -3.69 1.40
C GLY A 73 -1.19 -4.84 2.08
N GLY A 74 -1.92 -5.76 2.67
CA GLY A 74 -1.32 -6.84 3.47
C GLY A 74 -0.54 -6.31 4.67
N ASP A 75 -1.07 -5.27 5.33
CA ASP A 75 -0.46 -4.56 6.47
C ASP A 75 0.92 -3.95 6.18
N CYS A 76 1.26 -3.69 4.92
CA CYS A 76 2.52 -3.04 4.58
C CYS A 76 2.45 -2.18 3.32
N LEU A 77 3.34 -1.21 3.28
CA LEU A 77 3.68 -0.39 2.13
C LEU A 77 5.02 -0.89 1.59
N THR A 78 5.14 -1.13 0.29
CA THR A 78 6.36 -1.64 -0.34
C THR A 78 6.68 -0.89 -1.61
N GLY A 79 7.97 -0.67 -1.88
CA GLY A 79 8.48 -0.17 -3.15
C GLY A 79 9.17 -1.29 -3.92
N HIS A 80 8.95 -1.36 -5.22
CA HIS A 80 9.49 -2.40 -6.09
C HIS A 80 10.18 -1.80 -7.30
N ASP A 81 11.25 -2.44 -7.74
CA ASP A 81 11.92 -2.12 -9.00
C ASP A 81 10.97 -2.41 -10.18
N PRO A 82 10.67 -1.42 -11.04
CA PRO A 82 9.71 -1.61 -12.13
C PRO A 82 10.20 -2.56 -13.23
N LYS A 83 11.52 -2.79 -13.34
CA LYS A 83 12.10 -3.67 -14.38
C LYS A 83 12.08 -5.13 -13.96
N THR A 84 12.26 -5.41 -12.68
CA THR A 84 12.45 -6.77 -12.16
C THR A 84 11.35 -7.24 -11.22
N GLY A 85 10.58 -6.31 -10.64
CA GLY A 85 9.61 -6.57 -9.58
C GLY A 85 10.23 -6.79 -8.21
N SER A 86 11.57 -6.75 -8.09
CA SER A 86 12.26 -6.95 -6.81
C SER A 86 11.83 -5.93 -5.78
N GLU A 87 11.52 -6.37 -4.57
CA GLU A 87 11.21 -5.49 -3.46
C GLU A 87 12.46 -4.71 -3.05
N LEU A 88 12.38 -3.39 -3.08
CA LEU A 88 13.46 -2.47 -2.72
C LEU A 88 13.41 -2.11 -1.24
N TRP A 89 12.19 -1.95 -0.71
CA TRP A 89 11.97 -1.61 0.68
C TRP A 89 10.55 -1.99 1.12
N ARG A 90 10.38 -2.05 2.45
CA ARG A 90 9.12 -2.37 3.11
C ARG A 90 8.95 -1.58 4.39
N TRP A 91 7.73 -1.11 4.64
CA TRP A 91 7.30 -0.54 5.90
C TRP A 91 5.91 -1.06 6.26
N GLY A 92 5.67 -1.41 7.53
CA GLY A 92 4.36 -1.88 7.97
C GLY A 92 4.28 -2.00 9.48
N THR A 93 3.70 -0.99 10.14
CA THR A 93 3.56 -0.96 11.60
C THR A 93 2.15 -0.58 12.07
N TRP A 94 1.21 -0.32 11.16
CA TRP A 94 -0.14 0.14 11.54
C TRP A 94 -1.07 -0.95 12.10
N ASN A 95 -0.73 -2.23 11.95
CA ASN A 95 -1.53 -3.35 12.45
C ASN A 95 -0.69 -4.30 13.34
N PRO A 96 -0.12 -3.82 14.46
CA PRO A 96 0.75 -4.64 15.31
C PRO A 96 -0.01 -5.82 15.95
N SER A 97 -1.29 -5.67 16.21
CA SER A 97 -2.16 -6.71 16.80
C SER A 97 -2.61 -7.75 15.77
N ARG A 98 -2.27 -7.60 14.47
CA ARG A 98 -2.63 -8.50 13.38
C ARG A 98 -4.14 -8.75 13.31
N ILE A 99 -4.92 -7.68 13.40
CA ILE A 99 -6.37 -7.70 13.20
C ILE A 99 -6.66 -8.26 11.81
N THR A 100 -7.60 -9.20 11.70
CA THR A 100 -7.78 -10.04 10.52
C THR A 100 -8.76 -9.47 9.49
N HIS A 101 -9.47 -8.38 9.79
CA HIS A 101 -10.51 -7.77 8.94
C HIS A 101 -10.19 -6.34 8.48
N TRP A 102 -8.91 -5.98 8.51
CA TRP A 102 -8.42 -4.64 8.12
C TRP A 102 -7.94 -4.61 6.68
N ARG A 103 -8.84 -4.82 5.72
CA ARG A 103 -8.56 -4.59 4.30
C ARG A 103 -8.26 -3.12 4.05
N LEU A 104 -7.26 -2.86 3.24
CA LEU A 104 -6.94 -1.51 2.76
C LEU A 104 -7.73 -1.21 1.47
N VAL A 105 -8.35 -0.03 1.41
CA VAL A 105 -9.07 0.46 0.23
C VAL A 105 -8.31 1.59 -0.46
N PRO A 106 -7.80 2.63 0.26
CA PRO A 106 -7.08 3.72 -0.38
C PRO A 106 -5.80 3.25 -1.08
N SER A 107 -5.54 3.80 -2.25
CA SER A 107 -4.24 3.66 -2.91
C SER A 107 -3.18 4.53 -2.22
N PRO A 108 -1.88 4.20 -2.32
CA PRO A 108 -0.84 5.10 -1.88
C PRO A 108 -0.82 6.36 -2.76
N VAL A 109 -0.33 7.46 -2.22
CA VAL A 109 -0.12 8.72 -2.95
C VAL A 109 1.26 9.25 -2.61
N ALA A 110 2.00 9.74 -3.59
CA ALA A 110 3.35 10.22 -3.38
C ALA A 110 3.55 11.65 -3.87
N GLY A 111 4.41 12.38 -3.17
CA GLY A 111 4.82 13.73 -3.51
C GLY A 111 5.80 14.30 -2.49
N ASN A 112 6.60 15.28 -2.89
CA ASN A 112 7.56 15.98 -2.02
C ASN A 112 8.45 15.06 -1.17
N GLY A 113 8.92 13.95 -1.76
CA GLY A 113 9.82 13.03 -1.07
C GLY A 113 9.16 12.17 0.01
N VAL A 114 7.82 12.10 0.04
CA VAL A 114 7.08 11.20 0.93
C VAL A 114 6.02 10.40 0.18
N ILE A 115 5.66 9.26 0.75
CA ILE A 115 4.61 8.38 0.27
C ILE A 115 3.57 8.26 1.37
N LEU A 116 2.33 8.65 1.05
CA LEU A 116 1.23 8.63 1.99
C LEU A 116 0.54 7.28 1.98
N ALA A 117 0.43 6.64 3.15
CA ALA A 117 -0.34 5.44 3.38
C ALA A 117 -1.45 5.71 4.39
N CYS A 118 -2.70 5.41 4.01
CA CYS A 118 -3.84 5.48 4.91
C CYS A 118 -4.06 4.10 5.53
N GLY A 119 -4.04 4.02 6.85
CA GLY A 119 -4.48 2.83 7.57
C GLY A 119 -6.01 2.65 7.46
N PRO A 120 -6.51 1.42 7.59
CA PRO A 120 -7.96 1.15 7.56
C PRO A 120 -8.63 1.48 8.90
N LYS A 121 -9.97 1.57 8.87
CA LYS A 121 -10.77 1.62 10.10
C LYS A 121 -10.36 2.72 11.09
N ARG A 122 -10.20 3.94 10.61
CA ARG A 122 -9.79 5.11 11.40
C ARG A 122 -8.34 5.05 11.93
N ALA A 123 -7.51 4.17 11.40
CA ALA A 123 -6.10 4.24 11.69
C ALA A 123 -5.49 5.54 11.12
N PRO A 124 -4.39 6.01 11.69
CA PRO A 124 -3.74 7.22 11.22
C PRO A 124 -3.31 7.15 9.75
N VAL A 125 -3.14 8.31 9.15
CA VAL A 125 -2.41 8.47 7.90
C VAL A 125 -0.92 8.56 8.23
N PHE A 126 -0.09 7.82 7.49
CA PHE A 126 1.36 7.80 7.66
C PHE A 126 2.04 8.34 6.41
N ALA A 127 2.98 9.26 6.59
CA ALA A 127 3.87 9.72 5.54
C ALA A 127 5.24 9.07 5.69
N ILE A 128 5.59 8.18 4.78
CA ILE A 128 6.84 7.45 4.76
C ILE A 128 7.82 8.16 3.83
N LYS A 129 9.05 8.39 4.28
CA LYS A 129 10.08 9.02 3.47
C LYS A 129 10.43 8.14 2.27
N ALA A 130 10.48 8.75 1.09
CA ALA A 130 10.97 8.09 -0.12
C ALA A 130 12.47 7.73 0.00
N GLY A 131 12.95 6.87 -0.90
CA GLY A 131 14.37 6.50 -0.92
C GLY A 131 14.76 5.41 0.08
N ALA A 132 13.81 4.81 0.80
CA ALA A 132 14.06 3.72 1.74
C ALA A 132 14.72 2.49 1.09
N LYS A 133 15.39 1.67 1.90
CA LYS A 133 15.99 0.39 1.49
C LYS A 133 15.80 -0.67 2.57
N GLY A 134 15.44 -1.89 2.15
CA GLY A 134 15.21 -3.01 3.06
C GLY A 134 13.97 -2.86 3.95
N ASP A 135 13.90 -3.56 5.06
CA ASP A 135 12.79 -3.45 6.00
C ASP A 135 13.02 -2.29 6.97
N VAL A 136 12.26 -1.22 6.80
CA VAL A 136 12.34 0.01 7.60
C VAL A 136 11.23 0.12 8.64
N SER A 137 10.52 -0.96 8.91
CA SER A 137 9.38 -0.99 9.84
C SER A 137 9.76 -0.59 11.28
N SER A 138 10.97 -0.92 11.70
CA SER A 138 11.51 -0.57 13.03
C SER A 138 12.18 0.81 13.09
N GLU A 139 12.33 1.50 11.95
CA GLU A 139 13.03 2.77 11.86
C GLU A 139 12.08 3.95 12.04
N SER A 140 12.07 4.57 13.21
CA SER A 140 11.24 5.77 13.46
C SER A 140 11.55 6.92 12.49
N LYS A 141 12.79 7.03 12.05
CA LYS A 141 13.23 8.05 11.06
C LYS A 141 12.64 7.86 9.67
N SER A 142 12.11 6.69 9.34
CA SER A 142 11.44 6.42 8.05
C SER A 142 10.07 7.07 7.96
N VAL A 143 9.44 7.35 9.08
CA VAL A 143 8.19 8.12 9.16
C VAL A 143 8.52 9.60 9.20
N ALA A 144 8.07 10.36 8.20
CA ALA A 144 8.21 11.81 8.19
C ALA A 144 7.24 12.46 9.18
N TRP A 145 5.99 12.02 9.16
CA TRP A 145 4.92 12.39 10.09
C TRP A 145 3.78 11.37 10.01
N ASN A 146 2.88 11.44 11.00
CA ASN A 146 1.61 10.73 10.96
C ASN A 146 0.50 11.63 11.56
N SER A 147 -0.76 11.24 11.39
CA SER A 147 -1.90 11.96 11.92
C SER A 147 -2.36 11.47 13.28
N GLU A 148 -1.59 10.61 13.95
CA GLU A 148 -1.90 10.11 15.29
C GLU A 148 -1.93 11.26 16.30
N GLY A 149 -2.99 11.31 17.12
CA GLY A 149 -3.16 12.37 18.11
C GLY A 149 -3.53 13.75 17.54
N SER A 150 -3.75 13.87 16.22
CA SER A 150 -4.30 15.10 15.65
C SER A 150 -5.70 15.35 16.21
N ARG A 151 -5.99 16.62 16.53
CA ARG A 151 -7.24 17.04 17.20
C ARG A 151 -8.48 16.63 16.41
N ASP A 152 -8.36 16.52 15.09
CA ASP A 152 -9.44 16.20 14.16
C ASP A 152 -9.32 14.78 13.58
N GLY A 153 -8.36 13.98 14.08
CA GLY A 153 -8.23 12.56 13.75
C GLY A 153 -8.19 12.27 12.26
N VAL A 154 -7.36 12.98 11.49
CA VAL A 154 -7.29 12.81 10.02
C VAL A 154 -7.05 11.35 9.67
N THR A 155 -8.05 10.75 9.06
CA THR A 155 -8.04 9.35 8.61
C THR A 155 -8.82 9.24 7.31
N SER A 156 -8.46 8.27 6.49
CA SER A 156 -9.24 7.91 5.30
C SER A 156 -9.49 6.41 5.32
N ASP A 157 -10.72 5.99 5.49
CA ASP A 157 -11.08 4.55 5.49
C ASP A 157 -11.17 3.99 4.07
N VAL A 158 -11.68 4.77 3.12
CA VAL A 158 -11.99 4.31 1.76
C VAL A 158 -11.39 5.20 0.67
N SER A 159 -11.43 6.51 0.85
CA SER A 159 -11.05 7.45 -0.20
C SER A 159 -9.53 7.53 -0.36
N THR A 160 -9.05 7.37 -1.59
CA THR A 160 -7.64 7.65 -1.92
C THR A 160 -7.37 9.15 -1.78
N PRO A 161 -6.33 9.56 -1.03
CA PRO A 161 -5.90 10.95 -0.98
C PRO A 161 -5.49 11.49 -2.35
N LEU A 162 -5.43 12.81 -2.46
CA LEU A 162 -4.90 13.50 -3.65
C LEU A 162 -3.64 14.28 -3.25
N PHE A 163 -2.59 14.20 -4.06
CA PHE A 163 -1.48 15.13 -4.01
C PHE A 163 -1.64 16.19 -5.12
N TYR A 164 -1.73 17.46 -4.72
CA TYR A 164 -1.88 18.56 -5.66
C TYR A 164 -1.27 19.85 -5.09
N ARG A 165 -0.48 20.56 -5.91
CA ARG A 165 0.17 21.83 -5.52
C ARG A 165 0.88 21.75 -4.16
N ASP A 166 1.75 20.74 -4.02
CA ASP A 166 2.58 20.48 -2.84
C ASP A 166 1.84 20.15 -1.54
N ASN A 167 0.54 19.84 -1.65
CA ASN A 167 -0.30 19.46 -0.51
C ASN A 167 -0.94 18.09 -0.73
N PHE A 168 -1.12 17.36 0.37
CA PHE A 168 -1.96 16.17 0.41
C PHE A 168 -3.36 16.53 0.90
N TYR A 169 -4.36 16.17 0.12
CA TYR A 169 -5.76 16.32 0.46
C TYR A 169 -6.32 14.95 0.85
N VAL A 170 -6.73 14.82 2.09
CA VAL A 170 -7.32 13.59 2.64
C VAL A 170 -8.80 13.85 2.92
N LEU A 171 -9.67 13.07 2.28
CA LEU A 171 -11.08 13.11 2.61
C LEU A 171 -11.30 12.35 3.92
N TYR A 172 -11.71 13.07 4.95
CA TYR A 172 -12.02 12.50 6.25
C TYR A 172 -13.30 11.65 6.17
N GLY A 173 -13.16 10.37 6.52
CA GLY A 173 -14.27 9.43 6.58
C GLY A 173 -14.68 9.16 8.03
N GLU A 174 -15.48 10.02 8.64
CA GLU A 174 -16.24 9.63 9.82
C GLU A 174 -17.56 8.97 9.42
N GLY A 175 -17.90 7.90 10.13
CA GLY A 175 -19.03 7.03 9.85
C GLY A 175 -20.37 7.72 9.57
N ARG A 176 -21.39 6.94 9.29
CA ARG A 176 -22.67 7.25 8.65
C ARG A 176 -23.42 8.51 9.10
N ASP A 177 -22.97 9.20 10.13
CA ASP A 177 -23.74 10.25 10.79
C ASP A 177 -23.20 11.68 10.58
N LYS A 178 -22.20 11.88 9.71
CA LYS A 178 -21.66 13.20 9.39
C LYS A 178 -21.41 13.36 7.88
N MET A 179 -22.47 13.44 7.13
CA MET A 179 -22.54 14.14 5.86
C MET A 179 -23.41 15.37 6.04
#